data_0cde46697fcd2de2cf7e8daf3373f5bc
#
_entry.id   0cde46697fcd2de2cf7e8daf3373f5bc
#
_cell.length_a   1.000
_cell.length_b   1.000
_cell.length_c   1.000
_cell.angle_alpha   90.00
_cell.angle_beta   90.00
_cell.angle_gamma   90.00
#
_symmetry.space_group_name_H-M   'P 1'
#
loop_
_entity.id
_entity.type
_entity.pdbx_description
1 polymer ?
#
loop_
_entity_poly.entity_id
_entity_poly.type
_entity_poly.pdbx_seq_one_letter_code
_entity_poly.pdbx_strand_id
1 'polypeptide(L)'
;MSKLPLGPEKGPMIVAEISGNHNGSLPRALDIVRAIADTGAHAVKIQTYTADTITLNVDTPAFRISDGHELWGSRKLYDLYEEAHTPWEWHEPIFSLANELGMIAFSTPFDETAVDFLETFDVPVYKIASLEIVDLPLIKQVAETGKPMILSVGTGSIAEVAEAVAAARSGGCTDLTLLACTSSYPAQPDDA
;
A
#
# COMPACT_ATOMS: atom_id res chain seq x y z
N MET A 1 21.12 3.50 8.59
CA MET A 1 19.92 3.37 7.74
C MET A 1 19.98 2.01 7.05
N SER A 2 19.07 1.11 7.36
CA SER A 2 18.95 -0.18 6.68
C SER A 2 18.43 0.09 5.28
N LYS A 3 19.25 -0.03 4.26
CA LYS A 3 18.76 -0.02 2.88
C LYS A 3 17.92 -1.27 2.68
N LEU A 4 16.76 -1.12 2.06
CA LEU A 4 15.96 -2.25 1.63
C LEU A 4 16.85 -3.25 0.87
N PRO A 5 16.57 -4.56 0.95
CA PRO A 5 17.34 -5.59 0.23
C PRO A 5 16.98 -5.59 -1.26
N LEU A 6 16.99 -4.41 -1.87
CA LEU A 6 16.74 -4.20 -3.30
C LEU A 6 18.07 -4.07 -4.03
N GLY A 7 18.17 -4.70 -5.20
CA GLY A 7 19.32 -4.56 -6.07
C GLY A 7 19.60 -5.82 -6.87
N PRO A 8 20.28 -5.68 -8.03
CA PRO A 8 20.50 -6.79 -8.96
C PRO A 8 21.31 -7.96 -8.39
N GLU A 9 22.11 -7.73 -7.35
CA GLU A 9 22.94 -8.77 -6.72
C GLU A 9 22.20 -9.54 -5.60
N LYS A 10 21.02 -9.05 -5.14
CA LYS A 10 20.30 -9.62 -4.02
C LYS A 10 19.06 -10.43 -4.43
N GLY A 11 18.77 -10.47 -5.73
CA GLY A 11 17.54 -11.06 -6.25
C GLY A 11 16.31 -10.18 -5.98
N PRO A 12 15.12 -10.63 -6.40
CA PRO A 12 13.88 -9.89 -6.16
C PRO A 12 13.49 -9.93 -4.69
N MET A 13 13.06 -8.79 -4.15
CA MET A 13 12.42 -8.73 -2.85
C MET A 13 10.95 -9.15 -3.01
N ILE A 14 10.55 -10.19 -2.32
CA ILE A 14 9.15 -10.67 -2.32
C ILE A 14 8.40 -9.96 -1.20
N VAL A 15 7.37 -9.22 -1.57
CA VAL A 15 6.47 -8.52 -0.65
C VAL A 15 5.09 -9.15 -0.76
N ALA A 16 4.57 -9.67 0.35
CA ALA A 16 3.20 -10.15 0.42
C ALA A 16 2.27 -9.05 0.91
N GLU A 17 1.09 -8.95 0.29
CA GLU A 17 0.05 -7.96 0.60
C GLU A 17 -1.10 -8.62 1.35
N ILE A 18 -1.48 -8.09 2.51
CA ILE A 18 -2.65 -8.56 3.25
C ILE A 18 -3.94 -7.93 2.70
N SER A 19 -3.91 -6.62 2.39
CA SER A 19 -5.10 -5.88 1.96
C SER A 19 -6.30 -6.14 2.89
N GLY A 20 -7.52 -6.25 2.37
CA GLY A 20 -8.74 -6.58 3.12
C GLY A 20 -8.96 -8.08 3.40
N ASN A 21 -7.99 -8.96 3.10
CA ASN A 21 -8.16 -10.41 3.25
C ASN A 21 -8.29 -10.90 4.72
N HIS A 22 -8.04 -10.01 5.67
CA HIS A 22 -8.31 -10.25 7.09
C HIS A 22 -9.81 -10.36 7.41
N ASN A 23 -10.71 -9.92 6.52
CA ASN A 23 -12.17 -10.00 6.68
C ASN A 23 -12.65 -9.49 8.06
N GLY A 24 -12.17 -8.33 8.50
CA GLY A 24 -12.55 -7.73 9.78
C GLY A 24 -12.08 -8.50 11.03
N SER A 25 -11.06 -9.36 10.93
CA SER A 25 -10.57 -10.18 12.04
C SER A 25 -9.07 -10.03 12.26
N LEU A 26 -8.68 -9.44 13.39
CA LEU A 26 -7.27 -9.36 13.80
C LEU A 26 -6.60 -10.74 13.94
N PRO A 27 -7.22 -11.74 14.57
CA PRO A 27 -6.62 -13.08 14.61
C PRO A 27 -6.31 -13.63 13.23
N ARG A 28 -7.22 -13.44 12.24
CA ARG A 28 -7.00 -13.86 10.87
C ARG A 28 -5.86 -13.06 10.21
N ALA A 29 -5.76 -11.75 10.45
CA ALA A 29 -4.64 -10.95 9.96
C ALA A 29 -3.30 -11.50 10.47
N LEU A 30 -3.20 -11.81 11.78
CA LEU A 30 -2.00 -12.40 12.37
C LEU A 30 -1.69 -13.81 11.85
N ASP A 31 -2.71 -14.63 11.57
CA ASP A 31 -2.51 -15.94 10.94
C ASP A 31 -2.00 -15.81 9.49
N ILE A 32 -2.47 -14.80 8.75
CA ILE A 32 -1.94 -14.48 7.41
C ILE A 32 -0.46 -14.06 7.52
N VAL A 33 -0.08 -13.22 8.50
CA VAL A 33 1.33 -12.84 8.72
C VAL A 33 2.21 -14.07 8.96
N ARG A 34 1.77 -15.02 9.78
CA ARG A 34 2.50 -16.29 10.01
C ARG A 34 2.64 -17.11 8.74
N ALA A 35 1.54 -17.27 8.00
CA ALA A 35 1.55 -17.99 6.73
C ALA A 35 2.49 -17.33 5.70
N ILE A 36 2.54 -16.00 5.64
CA ILE A 36 3.49 -15.27 4.78
C ILE A 36 4.93 -15.59 5.18
N ALA A 37 5.27 -15.57 6.48
CA ALA A 37 6.61 -15.90 6.96
C ALA A 37 7.04 -17.32 6.55
N ASP A 38 6.12 -18.29 6.63
CA ASP A 38 6.37 -19.68 6.23
C ASP A 38 6.66 -19.85 4.73
N THR A 39 6.26 -18.88 3.88
CA THR A 39 6.58 -18.91 2.43
C THR A 39 8.01 -18.44 2.12
N GLY A 40 8.70 -17.85 3.08
CA GLY A 40 10.00 -17.20 2.85
C GLY A 40 9.91 -15.83 2.19
N ALA A 41 8.75 -15.18 2.20
CA ALA A 41 8.61 -13.78 1.76
C ALA A 41 9.46 -12.85 2.64
N HIS A 42 10.02 -11.81 2.02
CA HIS A 42 10.92 -10.89 2.70
C HIS A 42 10.18 -9.81 3.51
N ALA A 43 8.97 -9.50 3.09
CA ALA A 43 8.20 -8.42 3.68
C ALA A 43 6.69 -8.69 3.63
N VAL A 44 5.98 -8.09 4.59
CA VAL A 44 4.53 -7.97 4.58
C VAL A 44 4.13 -6.50 4.44
N LYS A 45 3.13 -6.23 3.61
CA LYS A 45 2.57 -4.90 3.44
C LYS A 45 1.07 -4.90 3.78
N ILE A 46 0.63 -3.82 4.43
CA ILE A 46 -0.77 -3.53 4.70
C ILE A 46 -1.16 -2.18 4.08
N GLN A 47 -2.37 -1.74 4.30
CA GLN A 47 -2.91 -0.46 3.83
C GLN A 47 -3.39 0.36 5.01
N THR A 48 -3.10 1.66 4.99
CA THR A 48 -3.49 2.60 6.05
C THR A 48 -4.38 3.68 5.47
N TYR A 49 -5.69 3.54 5.68
CA TYR A 49 -6.72 4.48 5.30
C TYR A 49 -7.97 4.31 6.19
N THR A 50 -8.86 5.25 6.12
CA THR A 50 -10.26 5.11 6.55
C THR A 50 -11.17 5.32 5.34
N ALA A 51 -12.43 4.91 5.41
CA ALA A 51 -13.36 5.17 4.32
C ALA A 51 -13.48 6.68 4.02
N ASP A 52 -13.40 7.53 5.06
CA ASP A 52 -13.48 8.99 4.92
C ASP A 52 -12.26 9.61 4.23
N THR A 53 -11.08 8.98 4.32
CA THR A 53 -9.85 9.54 3.71
C THR A 53 -9.61 9.04 2.29
N ILE A 54 -10.26 7.95 1.87
CA ILE A 54 -10.04 7.35 0.55
C ILE A 54 -11.18 7.63 -0.45
N THR A 55 -12.40 7.93 0.03
CA THR A 55 -13.55 8.18 -0.84
C THR A 55 -14.61 9.05 -0.18
N LEU A 56 -15.60 9.50 -0.96
CA LEU A 56 -16.73 10.26 -0.45
C LEU A 56 -17.91 9.34 -0.09
N ASN A 57 -18.59 9.66 1.00
CA ASN A 57 -19.80 8.97 1.43
C ASN A 57 -21.03 9.45 0.62
N VAL A 58 -21.03 9.21 -0.68
CA VAL A 58 -22.10 9.59 -1.61
C VAL A 58 -22.60 8.37 -2.38
N ASP A 59 -23.87 8.39 -2.72
CA ASP A 59 -24.52 7.30 -3.47
C ASP A 59 -24.86 7.78 -4.90
N THR A 60 -23.84 7.79 -5.75
CA THR A 60 -23.97 8.10 -7.18
C THR A 60 -23.27 7.04 -8.01
N PRO A 61 -23.57 6.90 -9.31
CA PRO A 61 -22.95 5.88 -10.15
C PRO A 61 -21.40 5.92 -10.15
N ALA A 62 -20.79 7.11 -10.02
CA ALA A 62 -19.34 7.28 -9.99
C ALA A 62 -18.70 6.71 -8.70
N PHE A 63 -19.47 6.51 -7.63
CA PHE A 63 -19.03 5.98 -6.35
C PHE A 63 -19.60 4.59 -6.04
N ARG A 64 -20.04 3.89 -7.09
CA ARG A 64 -20.45 2.48 -7.04
C ARG A 64 -19.54 1.63 -7.90
N ILE A 65 -19.30 0.41 -7.46
CA ILE A 65 -18.62 -0.60 -8.26
C ILE A 65 -19.57 -1.06 -9.35
N SER A 66 -19.06 -1.25 -10.58
CA SER A 66 -19.85 -1.70 -11.71
C SER A 66 -20.55 -3.03 -11.42
N ASP A 67 -21.78 -3.19 -11.91
CA ASP A 67 -22.59 -4.40 -11.69
C ASP A 67 -21.93 -5.70 -12.19
N GLY A 68 -21.04 -5.60 -13.16
CA GLY A 68 -20.30 -6.73 -13.72
C GLY A 68 -19.07 -7.17 -12.93
N HIS A 69 -18.74 -6.52 -11.81
CA HIS A 69 -17.58 -6.93 -11.02
C HIS A 69 -17.89 -8.20 -10.22
N GLU A 70 -17.09 -9.25 -10.41
CA GLU A 70 -17.35 -10.60 -9.88
C GLU A 70 -17.49 -10.66 -8.34
N LEU A 71 -16.72 -9.84 -7.61
CA LEU A 71 -16.63 -9.91 -6.16
C LEU A 71 -17.47 -8.83 -5.44
N TRP A 72 -17.58 -7.63 -6.02
CA TRP A 72 -18.08 -6.45 -5.30
C TRP A 72 -19.13 -5.65 -6.08
N GLY A 73 -19.67 -6.23 -7.17
CA GLY A 73 -20.62 -5.52 -8.05
C GLY A 73 -21.76 -4.83 -7.29
N SER A 74 -22.20 -3.66 -7.76
CA SER A 74 -23.27 -2.82 -7.20
C SER A 74 -23.03 -2.25 -5.81
N ARG A 75 -21.90 -2.55 -5.15
CA ARG A 75 -21.59 -1.98 -3.82
C ARG A 75 -21.18 -0.52 -3.94
N LYS A 76 -21.54 0.27 -2.94
CA LYS A 76 -21.03 1.61 -2.74
C LYS A 76 -19.56 1.53 -2.30
N LEU A 77 -18.68 2.34 -2.88
CA LEU A 77 -17.25 2.32 -2.56
C LEU A 77 -16.99 2.59 -1.08
N TYR A 78 -17.70 3.57 -0.49
CA TYR A 78 -17.55 3.89 0.93
C TYR A 78 -17.82 2.67 1.83
N ASP A 79 -18.90 1.94 1.60
CA ASP A 79 -19.27 0.78 2.41
C ASP A 79 -18.26 -0.37 2.25
N LEU A 80 -17.69 -0.51 1.05
CA LEU A 80 -16.62 -1.48 0.81
C LEU A 80 -15.35 -1.10 1.57
N TYR A 81 -14.94 0.16 1.50
CA TYR A 81 -13.73 0.61 2.20
C TYR A 81 -13.90 0.59 3.72
N GLU A 82 -15.10 0.90 4.23
CA GLU A 82 -15.42 0.75 5.66
C GLU A 82 -15.26 -0.70 6.16
N GLU A 83 -15.64 -1.69 5.33
CA GLU A 83 -15.48 -3.11 5.65
C GLU A 83 -14.03 -3.60 5.47
N ALA A 84 -13.33 -3.10 4.45
CA ALA A 84 -12.06 -3.66 4.00
C ALA A 84 -10.83 -3.01 4.65
N HIS A 85 -10.98 -1.82 5.28
CA HIS A 85 -9.83 -1.14 5.88
C HIS A 85 -9.19 -1.96 7.00
N THR A 86 -7.90 -1.78 7.19
CA THR A 86 -7.19 -2.30 8.36
C THR A 86 -7.37 -1.32 9.52
N PRO A 87 -8.10 -1.67 10.61
CA PRO A 87 -8.20 -0.80 11.77
C PRO A 87 -6.83 -0.34 12.26
N TRP A 88 -6.70 0.93 12.60
CA TRP A 88 -5.40 1.52 12.91
C TRP A 88 -4.74 0.88 14.15
N GLU A 89 -5.54 0.45 15.12
CA GLU A 89 -5.07 -0.28 16.30
C GLU A 89 -4.49 -1.68 15.99
N TRP A 90 -4.65 -2.19 14.74
CA TRP A 90 -4.07 -3.47 14.33
C TRP A 90 -2.66 -3.35 13.78
N HIS A 91 -2.21 -2.13 13.45
CA HIS A 91 -0.87 -1.92 12.87
C HIS A 91 0.22 -2.39 13.84
N GLU A 92 0.14 -2.01 15.11
CA GLU A 92 1.12 -2.40 16.10
C GLU A 92 1.25 -3.94 16.22
N PRO A 93 0.20 -4.73 16.49
CA PRO A 93 0.34 -6.18 16.60
C PRO A 93 0.75 -6.85 15.27
N ILE A 94 0.35 -6.32 14.11
CA ILE A 94 0.77 -6.84 12.80
C ILE A 94 2.26 -6.57 12.57
N PHE A 95 2.73 -5.35 12.80
CA PHE A 95 4.13 -4.98 12.60
C PHE A 95 5.05 -5.68 13.60
N SER A 96 4.66 -5.76 14.88
CA SER A 96 5.40 -6.50 15.89
C SER A 96 5.58 -7.96 15.50
N LEU A 97 4.51 -8.65 15.15
CA LEU A 97 4.58 -10.06 14.75
C LEU A 97 5.45 -10.27 13.51
N ALA A 98 5.30 -9.40 12.49
CA ALA A 98 6.11 -9.50 11.28
C ALA A 98 7.61 -9.34 11.58
N ASN A 99 7.97 -8.36 12.42
CA ASN A 99 9.34 -8.13 12.88
C ASN A 99 9.88 -9.30 13.71
N GLU A 100 9.10 -9.88 14.62
CA GLU A 100 9.46 -11.08 15.39
C GLU A 100 9.75 -12.28 14.49
N LEU A 101 9.03 -12.39 13.37
CA LEU A 101 9.24 -13.44 12.36
C LEU A 101 10.36 -13.10 11.35
N GLY A 102 11.06 -11.98 11.54
CA GLY A 102 12.20 -11.58 10.71
C GLY A 102 11.82 -10.95 9.37
N MET A 103 10.56 -10.56 9.17
CA MET A 103 10.09 -9.87 7.98
C MET A 103 10.13 -8.35 8.13
N ILE A 104 10.30 -7.66 7.02
CA ILE A 104 10.08 -6.21 6.93
C ILE A 104 8.57 -5.95 6.93
N ALA A 105 8.09 -5.06 7.81
CA ALA A 105 6.69 -4.64 7.85
C ALA A 105 6.57 -3.17 7.43
N PHE A 106 5.63 -2.88 6.55
CA PHE A 106 5.35 -1.50 6.11
C PHE A 106 3.93 -1.35 5.55
N SER A 107 3.56 -0.14 5.19
CA SER A 107 2.21 0.15 4.71
C SER A 107 2.18 1.09 3.50
N THR A 108 1.01 1.14 2.87
CA THR A 108 0.63 2.16 1.90
C THR A 108 -0.27 3.17 2.61
N PRO A 109 0.16 4.42 2.84
CA PRO A 109 -0.73 5.51 3.24
C PRO A 109 -1.55 5.99 2.04
N PHE A 110 -2.78 6.45 2.29
CA PHE A 110 -3.66 7.02 1.28
C PHE A 110 -4.01 8.49 1.55
N ASP A 111 -3.49 9.05 2.63
CA ASP A 111 -3.66 10.45 3.02
C ASP A 111 -2.55 10.89 3.98
N GLU A 112 -2.50 12.19 4.26
CA GLU A 112 -1.50 12.81 5.11
C GLU A 112 -1.53 12.30 6.55
N THR A 113 -2.73 12.01 7.10
CA THR A 113 -2.88 11.53 8.48
C THR A 113 -2.35 10.12 8.64
N ALA A 114 -2.45 9.30 7.58
CA ALA A 114 -1.87 7.96 7.56
C ALA A 114 -0.33 8.00 7.56
N VAL A 115 0.29 9.00 6.92
CA VAL A 115 1.75 9.20 6.99
C VAL A 115 2.17 9.53 8.41
N ASP A 116 1.50 10.51 9.07
CA ASP A 116 1.79 10.91 10.44
C ASP A 116 1.64 9.74 11.42
N PHE A 117 0.60 8.94 11.23
CA PHE A 117 0.39 7.73 12.03
C PHE A 117 1.49 6.70 11.83
N LEU A 118 1.89 6.42 10.59
CA LEU A 118 2.93 5.43 10.28
C LEU A 118 4.32 5.86 10.78
N GLU A 119 4.60 7.17 10.89
CA GLU A 119 5.83 7.65 11.50
C GLU A 119 5.95 7.26 12.98
N THR A 120 4.84 7.01 13.68
CA THR A 120 4.89 6.52 15.08
C THR A 120 5.46 5.11 15.21
N PHE A 121 5.49 4.33 14.12
CA PHE A 121 6.04 2.96 14.06
C PHE A 121 7.45 2.91 13.46
N ASP A 122 8.01 4.04 13.02
CA ASP A 122 9.29 4.10 12.32
C ASP A 122 9.40 3.09 11.17
N VAL A 123 8.35 3.02 10.33
CA VAL A 123 8.32 2.10 9.19
C VAL A 123 9.56 2.29 8.30
N PRO A 124 10.20 1.20 7.80
CA PRO A 124 11.47 1.31 7.09
C PRO A 124 11.33 1.80 5.64
N VAL A 125 10.13 1.81 5.09
CA VAL A 125 9.82 2.18 3.71
C VAL A 125 8.37 2.56 3.57
N TYR A 126 8.08 3.44 2.61
CA TYR A 126 6.72 3.79 2.22
C TYR A 126 6.37 3.24 0.84
N LYS A 127 5.11 2.85 0.67
CA LYS A 127 4.54 2.49 -0.63
C LYS A 127 3.48 3.50 -1.02
N ILE A 128 3.57 4.01 -2.24
CA ILE A 128 2.52 4.81 -2.88
C ILE A 128 1.82 3.93 -3.92
N ALA A 129 0.50 3.80 -3.83
CA ALA A 129 -0.27 2.98 -4.75
C ALA A 129 -0.43 3.66 -6.13
N SER A 130 -0.85 2.89 -7.13
CA SER A 130 -0.91 3.40 -8.51
C SER A 130 -1.91 4.53 -8.72
N LEU A 131 -3.01 4.54 -7.97
CA LEU A 131 -4.03 5.58 -8.09
C LEU A 131 -3.57 6.90 -7.45
N GLU A 132 -2.72 6.83 -6.43
CA GLU A 132 -2.18 7.97 -5.70
C GLU A 132 -0.97 8.61 -6.42
N ILE A 133 -0.60 8.12 -7.61
CA ILE A 133 0.52 8.69 -8.38
C ILE A 133 0.32 10.18 -8.73
N VAL A 134 -0.92 10.63 -8.81
CA VAL A 134 -1.29 12.02 -9.08
C VAL A 134 -1.42 12.87 -7.81
N ASP A 135 -1.35 12.26 -6.63
CA ASP A 135 -1.37 12.96 -5.36
C ASP A 135 0.04 13.45 -5.00
N LEU A 136 0.45 14.52 -5.67
CA LEU A 136 1.79 15.10 -5.48
C LEU A 136 2.02 15.63 -4.06
N PRO A 137 1.03 16.21 -3.34
CA PRO A 137 1.16 16.55 -1.93
C PRO A 137 1.51 15.34 -1.04
N LEU A 138 0.78 14.24 -1.14
CA LEU A 138 1.05 13.00 -0.39
C LEU A 138 2.45 12.46 -0.71
N ILE A 139 2.81 12.39 -1.98
CA ILE A 139 4.14 11.93 -2.42
C ILE A 139 5.24 12.80 -1.80
N LYS A 140 5.06 14.11 -1.78
CA LYS A 140 6.02 15.04 -1.20
C LYS A 140 6.15 14.86 0.31
N GLN A 141 5.04 14.75 1.04
CA GLN A 141 5.05 14.52 2.49
C GLN A 141 5.78 13.21 2.83
N VAL A 142 5.48 12.12 2.12
CA VAL A 142 6.20 10.85 2.30
C VAL A 142 7.69 11.02 2.01
N ALA A 143 8.06 11.76 0.97
CA ALA A 143 9.47 12.01 0.65
C ALA A 143 10.21 12.82 1.74
N GLU A 144 9.51 13.75 2.40
CA GLU A 144 10.03 14.57 3.50
C GLU A 144 10.37 13.74 4.76
N THR A 145 9.84 12.52 4.90
CA THR A 145 10.26 11.58 5.95
C THR A 145 11.71 11.12 5.80
N GLY A 146 12.30 11.27 4.61
CA GLY A 146 13.66 10.83 4.29
C GLY A 146 13.81 9.32 4.15
N LYS A 147 12.71 8.57 4.18
CA LYS A 147 12.70 7.10 4.05
C LYS A 147 12.65 6.66 2.59
N PRO A 148 13.09 5.42 2.28
CA PRO A 148 12.90 4.82 0.96
C PRO A 148 11.42 4.81 0.54
N MET A 149 11.18 5.00 -0.76
CA MET A 149 9.84 4.96 -1.34
C MET A 149 9.74 3.95 -2.47
N ILE A 150 8.63 3.24 -2.52
CA ILE A 150 8.21 2.40 -3.65
C ILE A 150 6.96 3.03 -4.25
N LEU A 151 7.04 3.49 -5.50
CA LEU A 151 5.96 4.16 -6.21
C LEU A 151 5.45 3.25 -7.33
N SER A 152 4.19 2.83 -7.25
CA SER A 152 3.52 2.10 -8.34
C SER A 152 3.10 3.04 -9.46
N VAL A 153 3.30 2.62 -10.71
CA VAL A 153 3.06 3.48 -11.88
C VAL A 153 2.07 2.87 -12.90
N GLY A 154 1.34 1.83 -12.51
CA GLY A 154 0.51 1.05 -13.43
C GLY A 154 -0.68 1.79 -14.06
N THR A 155 -1.18 2.87 -13.43
CA THR A 155 -2.32 3.66 -13.93
C THR A 155 -1.92 5.02 -14.48
N GLY A 156 -0.69 5.47 -14.24
CA GLY A 156 -0.21 6.78 -14.63
C GLY A 156 0.32 6.83 -16.07
N SER A 157 0.13 7.94 -16.75
CA SER A 157 0.85 8.28 -17.97
C SER A 157 2.33 8.56 -17.67
N ILE A 158 3.19 8.51 -18.68
CA ILE A 158 4.62 8.85 -18.53
C ILE A 158 4.81 10.26 -17.95
N ALA A 159 3.93 11.20 -18.31
CA ALA A 159 3.98 12.56 -17.78
C ALA A 159 3.67 12.60 -16.28
N GLU A 160 2.61 11.94 -15.83
CA GLU A 160 2.24 11.84 -14.41
C GLU A 160 3.32 11.11 -13.60
N VAL A 161 3.91 10.06 -14.14
CA VAL A 161 5.06 9.38 -13.52
C VAL A 161 6.23 10.35 -13.34
N ALA A 162 6.54 11.16 -14.36
CA ALA A 162 7.61 12.14 -14.28
C ALA A 162 7.34 13.23 -13.23
N GLU A 163 6.09 13.69 -13.12
CA GLU A 163 5.67 14.65 -12.09
C GLU A 163 5.78 14.05 -10.69
N ALA A 164 5.31 12.81 -10.49
CA ALA A 164 5.42 12.08 -9.23
C ALA A 164 6.89 11.89 -8.79
N VAL A 165 7.76 11.50 -9.72
CA VAL A 165 9.22 11.39 -9.46
C VAL A 165 9.82 12.74 -9.09
N ALA A 166 9.43 13.83 -9.80
CA ALA A 166 9.90 15.17 -9.49
C ALA A 166 9.43 15.62 -8.09
N ALA A 167 8.16 15.33 -7.72
CA ALA A 167 7.63 15.62 -6.39
C ALA A 167 8.41 14.85 -5.30
N ALA A 168 8.64 13.55 -5.47
CA ALA A 168 9.43 12.74 -4.55
C ALA A 168 10.86 13.30 -4.39
N ARG A 169 11.53 13.62 -5.50
CA ARG A 169 12.89 14.18 -5.46
C ARG A 169 12.93 15.57 -4.80
N SER A 170 11.94 16.42 -5.06
CA SER A 170 11.83 17.75 -4.43
C SER A 170 11.59 17.67 -2.92
N GLY A 171 10.91 16.65 -2.44
CA GLY A 171 10.72 16.34 -1.02
C GLY A 171 11.94 15.68 -0.35
N GLY A 172 13.04 15.43 -1.10
CA GLY A 172 14.28 14.88 -0.55
C GLY A 172 14.45 13.37 -0.65
N CYS A 173 13.53 12.65 -1.29
CA CYS A 173 13.66 11.20 -1.48
C CYS A 173 14.85 10.87 -2.37
N THR A 174 15.85 10.16 -1.84
CA THR A 174 17.05 9.70 -2.56
C THR A 174 16.94 8.24 -2.98
N ASP A 175 16.15 7.44 -2.29
CA ASP A 175 15.96 6.00 -2.54
C ASP A 175 14.52 5.76 -3.03
N LEU A 176 14.32 5.85 -4.35
CA LEU A 176 13.02 5.73 -5.01
C LEU A 176 13.05 4.54 -5.97
N THR A 177 12.13 3.61 -5.76
CA THR A 177 11.88 2.47 -6.66
C THR A 177 10.55 2.69 -7.38
N LEU A 178 10.55 2.58 -8.71
CA LEU A 178 9.32 2.53 -9.49
C LEU A 178 8.91 1.09 -9.73
N LEU A 179 7.65 0.79 -9.49
CA LEU A 179 7.07 -0.54 -9.63
C LEU A 179 6.05 -0.55 -10.77
N ALA A 180 6.37 -1.22 -11.87
CA ALA A 180 5.41 -1.49 -12.93
C ALA A 180 4.34 -2.47 -12.40
N CYS A 181 3.08 -2.12 -12.58
CA CYS A 181 1.98 -2.91 -12.04
C CYS A 181 0.98 -3.27 -13.13
N THR A 182 0.54 -4.51 -13.11
CA THR A 182 -0.72 -4.91 -13.75
C THR A 182 -1.86 -4.44 -12.86
N SER A 183 -2.65 -3.46 -13.33
CA SER A 183 -3.68 -2.81 -12.52
C SER A 183 -5.06 -3.46 -12.68
N SER A 184 -5.11 -4.78 -12.86
CA SER A 184 -6.33 -5.59 -12.91
C SER A 184 -6.54 -6.33 -11.59
N TYR A 185 -7.80 -6.45 -11.15
CA TYR A 185 -8.18 -7.18 -9.93
C TYR A 185 -9.38 -8.08 -10.19
N PRO A 186 -9.19 -9.43 -10.26
CA PRO A 186 -7.90 -10.13 -10.22
C PRO A 186 -7.07 -9.94 -11.50
N ALA A 187 -5.74 -9.90 -11.37
CA ALA A 187 -4.84 -9.96 -12.51
C ALA A 187 -4.70 -11.41 -13.02
N GLN A 188 -4.70 -11.61 -14.32
CA GLN A 188 -4.40 -12.90 -14.91
C GLN A 188 -2.89 -13.02 -15.16
N PRO A 189 -2.31 -14.24 -15.15
CA PRO A 189 -0.87 -14.42 -15.41
C PRO A 189 -0.41 -13.84 -16.76
N ASP A 190 -1.30 -13.83 -17.76
CA ASP A 190 -1.01 -13.34 -19.12
C ASP A 190 -1.10 -11.79 -19.22
N ASP A 191 -1.54 -11.09 -18.17
CA ASP A 191 -1.62 -9.63 -18.11
C ASP A 191 -0.29 -8.98 -17.69
N ALA A 192 0.71 -9.76 -17.28
CA ALA A 192 1.98 -9.29 -16.72
C ALA A 192 3.08 -9.10 -17.77
#